data_46852885e08f30732709dd6afc0e7f0b
#
_entry.id   46852885e08f30732709dd6afc0e7f0b
#
_cell.length_a   1.000
_cell.length_b   1.000
_cell.length_c   1.000
_cell.angle_alpha   90.00
_cell.angle_beta   90.00
_cell.angle_gamma   90.00
#
_symmetry.space_group_name_H-M   'P 1'
#
loop_
_entity.id
_entity.type
_entity.pdbx_description
1 polymer ?
#
loop_
_entity_poly.entity_id
_entity_poly.type
_entity_poly.pdbx_seq_one_letter_code
_entity_poly.pdbx_strand_id
1 'polypeptide(L)'
;MSEMLQDIRVVEFSDGCSAAFCGRLFARLGADVVLVERPRTGSALRWEPPFLGDRPGVEHGGLFMFTAAGKRSITLDAANPDGAAVLGRLLERADVLIDDRGLAADDAEGANPRLVRLAFRHFTPGGPYEKWLATELQLAALGGWMSQLGEPRRTPLVSNSRTMTAFVPGVIGAIAALAAVRGARQNGSGSRIDVAAQEALLFTTRFNETFLSYTGVEIKRAGDRYPAWAAYRTFKAADGDVTAAAATDAQIEKLMEVAGVDDPRFKTRKDREARVDEFGVEIGRWCAAHSREEIFKVCQENRIPMGKVNRIDEIAAMEQVKARGFFEEIDHPVAGRHRFPGGPAKFSGQWPPPRRAPLLGEHTTEILSGELKFPAADLATLATMGVI
;
A
#
# COMPACT_ATOMS: atom_id res chain seq x y z
N MET A 1 -25.46 5.34 -0.53
CA MET A 1 -24.41 6.13 -1.18
C MET A 1 -24.17 5.54 -2.55
N SER A 2 -24.24 6.33 -3.63
CA SER A 2 -23.77 5.83 -4.93
C SER A 2 -22.28 5.51 -4.82
N GLU A 3 -21.88 4.35 -5.31
CA GLU A 3 -20.47 3.99 -5.39
C GLU A 3 -19.80 4.96 -6.37
N MET A 4 -18.71 5.60 -5.95
CA MET A 4 -18.14 6.76 -6.67
C MET A 4 -17.58 6.39 -8.04
N LEU A 5 -17.15 5.14 -8.21
CA LEU A 5 -16.57 4.62 -9.44
C LEU A 5 -17.41 3.52 -10.08
N GLN A 6 -18.75 3.49 -9.82
CA GLN A 6 -19.65 2.46 -10.36
C GLN A 6 -19.73 2.44 -11.90
N ASP A 7 -19.30 3.52 -12.53
CA ASP A 7 -19.24 3.69 -13.97
C ASP A 7 -17.88 3.37 -14.57
N ILE A 8 -16.93 2.86 -13.76
CA ILE A 8 -15.60 2.44 -14.20
C ILE A 8 -15.51 0.92 -14.14
N ARG A 9 -15.08 0.34 -15.25
CA ARG A 9 -14.77 -1.08 -15.39
C ARG A 9 -13.27 -1.29 -15.52
N VAL A 10 -12.73 -2.16 -14.67
CA VAL A 10 -11.30 -2.51 -14.63
C VAL A 10 -11.15 -3.99 -14.94
N VAL A 11 -10.27 -4.32 -15.86
CA VAL A 11 -9.76 -5.69 -16.03
C VAL A 11 -8.38 -5.75 -15.38
N GLU A 12 -8.23 -6.62 -14.40
CA GLU A 12 -6.96 -6.84 -13.72
C GLU A 12 -6.36 -8.17 -14.16
N PHE A 13 -5.24 -8.10 -14.84
CA PHE A 13 -4.44 -9.22 -15.31
C PHE A 13 -3.09 -9.22 -14.60
N SER A 14 -3.10 -9.64 -13.33
CA SER A 14 -1.95 -9.46 -12.45
C SER A 14 -1.68 -10.63 -11.51
N ASP A 15 -0.42 -10.72 -11.07
CA ASP A 15 0.06 -11.63 -10.02
C ASP A 15 0.78 -10.89 -8.90
N GLY A 16 1.16 -9.63 -9.11
CA GLY A 16 1.96 -8.84 -8.18
C GLY A 16 1.12 -7.99 -7.21
N CYS A 17 1.69 -7.76 -6.03
CA CYS A 17 1.00 -7.05 -4.95
C CYS A 17 0.67 -5.59 -5.30
N SER A 18 1.52 -4.89 -6.08
CA SER A 18 1.28 -3.48 -6.47
C SER A 18 0.04 -3.34 -7.34
N ALA A 19 -0.07 -4.18 -8.37
CA ALA A 19 -1.21 -4.23 -9.27
C ALA A 19 -2.49 -4.63 -8.53
N ALA A 20 -2.41 -5.68 -7.71
CA ALA A 20 -3.54 -6.15 -6.93
C ALA A 20 -4.04 -5.10 -5.92
N PHE A 21 -3.14 -4.34 -5.29
CA PHE A 21 -3.52 -3.26 -4.39
C PHE A 21 -4.15 -2.08 -5.13
N CYS A 22 -3.65 -1.74 -6.33
CA CYS A 22 -4.28 -0.78 -7.21
C CYS A 22 -5.73 -1.17 -7.53
N GLY A 23 -5.96 -2.41 -7.99
CA GLY A 23 -7.30 -2.93 -8.26
C GLY A 23 -8.22 -2.94 -7.03
N ARG A 24 -7.65 -3.23 -5.82
CA ARG A 24 -8.40 -3.10 -4.57
C ARG A 24 -8.91 -1.69 -4.32
N LEU A 25 -8.10 -0.66 -4.60
CA LEU A 25 -8.53 0.74 -4.42
C LEU A 25 -9.70 1.07 -5.33
N PHE A 26 -9.65 0.63 -6.59
CA PHE A 26 -10.78 0.77 -7.52
C PHE A 26 -12.02 0.04 -7.02
N ALA A 27 -11.90 -1.24 -6.66
CA ALA A 27 -13.02 -2.05 -6.16
C ALA A 27 -13.61 -1.46 -4.88
N ARG A 28 -12.77 -0.94 -3.97
CA ARG A 28 -13.21 -0.31 -2.71
C ARG A 28 -14.02 0.96 -2.94
N LEU A 29 -13.74 1.67 -4.01
CA LEU A 29 -14.47 2.88 -4.40
C LEU A 29 -15.67 2.59 -5.30
N GLY A 30 -15.96 1.33 -5.57
CA GLY A 30 -17.16 0.89 -6.26
C GLY A 30 -17.00 0.58 -7.75
N ALA A 31 -15.77 0.61 -8.28
CA ALA A 31 -15.53 0.16 -9.64
C ALA A 31 -15.82 -1.34 -9.80
N ASP A 32 -16.27 -1.75 -10.99
CA ASP A 32 -16.37 -3.15 -11.37
C ASP A 32 -14.99 -3.67 -11.77
N VAL A 33 -14.34 -4.41 -10.87
CA VAL A 33 -13.00 -4.96 -11.10
C VAL A 33 -13.08 -6.45 -11.36
N VAL A 34 -12.75 -6.85 -12.58
CA VAL A 34 -12.67 -8.26 -13.00
C VAL A 34 -11.21 -8.72 -12.92
N LEU A 35 -10.93 -9.57 -11.96
CA LEU A 35 -9.63 -10.21 -11.79
C LEU A 35 -9.56 -11.47 -12.66
N VAL A 36 -8.62 -11.49 -13.60
CA VAL A 36 -8.39 -12.62 -14.53
C VAL A 36 -7.27 -13.50 -13.94
N GLU A 37 -7.66 -14.69 -13.51
CA GLU A 37 -6.77 -15.64 -12.83
C GLU A 37 -6.46 -16.87 -13.72
N ARG A 38 -5.35 -17.55 -13.42
CA ARG A 38 -5.06 -18.84 -14.08
C ARG A 38 -6.06 -19.91 -13.65
N PRO A 39 -6.51 -20.76 -14.54
CA PRO A 39 -7.29 -21.93 -14.16
C PRO A 39 -6.58 -22.77 -13.09
N ARG A 40 -7.33 -23.32 -12.16
CA ARG A 40 -6.88 -24.22 -11.04
C ARG A 40 -5.97 -23.59 -10.00
N THR A 41 -5.03 -22.73 -10.37
CA THR A 41 -4.01 -22.18 -9.46
C THR A 41 -4.32 -20.76 -9.00
N GLY A 42 -5.03 -19.99 -9.79
CA GLY A 42 -5.34 -18.58 -9.51
C GLY A 42 -4.15 -17.64 -9.63
N SER A 43 -4.27 -16.50 -9.02
CA SER A 43 -3.20 -15.51 -8.85
C SER A 43 -2.10 -16.05 -7.93
N ALA A 44 -0.86 -15.65 -8.17
CA ALA A 44 0.26 -15.98 -7.29
C ALA A 44 0.04 -15.51 -5.84
N LEU A 45 -0.70 -14.44 -5.62
CA LEU A 45 -1.02 -13.92 -4.28
C LEU A 45 -1.87 -14.87 -3.43
N ARG A 46 -2.59 -15.82 -4.04
CA ARG A 46 -3.33 -16.87 -3.31
C ARG A 46 -2.37 -17.80 -2.54
N TRP A 47 -1.12 -17.89 -3.00
CA TRP A 47 -0.05 -18.74 -2.46
C TRP A 47 0.97 -17.97 -1.62
N GLU A 48 0.65 -16.71 -1.26
CA GLU A 48 1.49 -15.88 -0.42
C GLU A 48 0.98 -15.87 1.03
N PRO A 49 1.88 -16.07 2.04
CA PRO A 49 1.49 -16.05 3.44
C PRO A 49 1.03 -14.64 3.89
N PRO A 50 0.32 -14.53 5.04
CA PRO A 50 -0.04 -15.63 5.95
C PRO A 50 -1.17 -16.50 5.42
N PHE A 51 -1.15 -17.80 5.79
CA PHE A 51 -2.21 -18.71 5.40
C PHE A 51 -3.17 -19.02 6.54
N LEU A 52 -4.43 -19.24 6.21
CA LEU A 52 -5.44 -19.69 7.16
C LEU A 52 -5.00 -20.99 7.83
N GLY A 53 -4.90 -20.98 9.17
CA GLY A 53 -4.45 -22.15 9.93
C GLY A 53 -3.04 -22.66 9.56
N ASP A 54 -2.20 -21.75 9.03
CA ASP A 54 -0.83 -22.06 8.56
C ASP A 54 -0.77 -23.15 7.49
N ARG A 55 -1.83 -23.25 6.68
CA ARG A 55 -1.95 -24.27 5.60
C ARG A 55 -2.10 -23.57 4.25
N PRO A 56 -1.13 -23.73 3.33
CA PRO A 56 -1.27 -23.24 1.97
C PRO A 56 -2.52 -23.84 1.28
N GLY A 57 -3.20 -23.00 0.49
CA GLY A 57 -4.38 -23.42 -0.26
C GLY A 57 -4.92 -22.23 -1.06
N VAL A 58 -5.61 -22.54 -2.15
CA VAL A 58 -6.10 -21.54 -3.10
C VAL A 58 -7.00 -20.48 -2.47
N GLU A 59 -7.71 -20.81 -1.38
CA GLU A 59 -8.61 -19.91 -0.65
C GLU A 59 -8.06 -19.56 0.75
N HIS A 60 -6.77 -19.76 1.00
CA HIS A 60 -6.18 -19.59 2.33
C HIS A 60 -5.22 -18.40 2.44
N GLY A 61 -4.86 -17.76 1.34
CA GLY A 61 -3.88 -16.67 1.30
C GLY A 61 -4.44 -15.36 1.87
N GLY A 62 -3.96 -14.92 3.02
CA GLY A 62 -4.44 -13.69 3.69
C GLY A 62 -4.11 -12.42 2.90
N LEU A 63 -2.98 -12.39 2.19
CA LEU A 63 -2.63 -11.27 1.32
C LEU A 63 -3.59 -11.17 0.13
N PHE A 64 -3.96 -12.29 -0.48
CA PHE A 64 -4.97 -12.34 -1.52
C PHE A 64 -6.32 -11.85 -0.99
N MET A 65 -6.78 -12.36 0.16
CA MET A 65 -8.04 -11.93 0.75
C MET A 65 -8.10 -10.42 1.00
N PHE A 66 -6.98 -9.81 1.37
CA PHE A 66 -6.90 -8.37 1.52
C PHE A 66 -6.91 -7.65 0.17
N THR A 67 -6.07 -8.06 -0.77
CA THR A 67 -5.89 -7.34 -2.04
C THR A 67 -6.99 -7.59 -3.07
N ALA A 68 -7.69 -8.72 -2.99
CA ALA A 68 -8.78 -9.07 -3.91
C ALA A 68 -10.19 -8.75 -3.37
N ALA A 69 -10.29 -8.18 -2.16
CA ALA A 69 -11.59 -7.84 -1.57
C ALA A 69 -12.40 -6.87 -2.45
N GLY A 70 -13.62 -7.27 -2.79
CA GLY A 70 -14.54 -6.50 -3.63
C GLY A 70 -14.39 -6.71 -5.13
N LYS A 71 -13.44 -7.51 -5.58
CA LYS A 71 -13.27 -7.87 -7.00
C LYS A 71 -14.17 -9.05 -7.38
N ARG A 72 -14.37 -9.24 -8.68
CA ARG A 72 -14.97 -10.44 -9.28
C ARG A 72 -13.86 -11.27 -9.93
N SER A 73 -13.80 -12.57 -9.67
CA SER A 73 -12.78 -13.47 -10.20
C SER A 73 -13.34 -14.27 -11.37
N ILE A 74 -12.57 -14.35 -12.45
CA ILE A 74 -12.74 -15.33 -13.53
C ILE A 74 -11.46 -16.12 -13.69
N THR A 75 -11.58 -17.36 -14.12
CA THR A 75 -10.43 -18.16 -14.56
C THR A 75 -10.28 -18.07 -16.08
N LEU A 76 -9.05 -17.84 -16.57
CA LEU A 76 -8.76 -17.75 -18.00
C LEU A 76 -7.28 -17.99 -18.28
N ASP A 77 -6.98 -18.95 -19.15
CA ASP A 77 -5.65 -19.12 -19.72
C ASP A 77 -5.46 -18.22 -20.95
N ALA A 78 -4.98 -17.02 -20.73
CA ALA A 78 -4.74 -16.04 -21.80
C ALA A 78 -3.55 -16.39 -22.72
N ALA A 79 -2.76 -17.42 -22.39
CA ALA A 79 -1.72 -17.92 -23.31
C ALA A 79 -2.32 -18.82 -24.40
N ASN A 80 -3.52 -19.37 -24.19
CA ASN A 80 -4.27 -20.08 -25.19
C ASN A 80 -4.96 -19.08 -26.15
N PRO A 81 -4.95 -19.29 -27.47
CA PRO A 81 -5.60 -18.38 -28.44
C PRO A 81 -7.08 -18.11 -28.15
N ASP A 82 -7.85 -19.11 -27.73
CA ASP A 82 -9.26 -18.93 -27.37
C ASP A 82 -9.40 -18.08 -26.10
N GLY A 83 -8.51 -18.29 -25.13
CA GLY A 83 -8.45 -17.46 -23.92
C GLY A 83 -8.04 -16.01 -24.23
N ALA A 84 -7.08 -15.80 -25.12
CA ALA A 84 -6.71 -14.46 -25.59
C ALA A 84 -7.90 -13.75 -26.26
N ALA A 85 -8.68 -14.47 -27.08
CA ALA A 85 -9.90 -13.92 -27.70
C ALA A 85 -10.96 -13.52 -26.66
N VAL A 86 -11.16 -14.34 -25.61
CA VAL A 86 -12.04 -13.99 -24.48
C VAL A 86 -11.54 -12.74 -23.75
N LEU A 87 -10.24 -12.65 -23.47
CA LEU A 87 -9.64 -11.47 -22.84
C LEU A 87 -9.86 -10.22 -23.72
N GLY A 88 -9.65 -10.31 -25.03
CA GLY A 88 -9.92 -9.22 -25.96
C GLY A 88 -11.34 -8.68 -25.81
N ARG A 89 -12.35 -9.54 -25.75
CA ARG A 89 -13.76 -9.14 -25.53
C ARG A 89 -14.02 -8.49 -24.16
N LEU A 90 -13.28 -8.88 -23.13
CA LEU A 90 -13.33 -8.17 -21.83
C LEU A 90 -12.78 -6.75 -21.95
N LEU A 91 -11.67 -6.59 -22.68
CA LEU A 91 -11.00 -5.31 -22.85
C LEU A 91 -11.78 -4.32 -23.71
N GLU A 92 -12.59 -4.79 -24.66
CA GLU A 92 -13.52 -3.94 -25.45
C GLU A 92 -14.44 -3.08 -24.56
N ARG A 93 -14.74 -3.55 -23.36
CA ARG A 93 -15.67 -2.93 -22.42
C ARG A 93 -15.00 -2.34 -21.17
N ALA A 94 -13.68 -2.40 -21.11
CA ALA A 94 -12.92 -1.93 -19.96
C ALA A 94 -12.51 -0.46 -20.12
N ASP A 95 -12.56 0.30 -19.04
CA ASP A 95 -11.94 1.62 -18.96
C ASP A 95 -10.45 1.51 -18.64
N VAL A 96 -10.07 0.50 -17.82
CA VAL A 96 -8.68 0.29 -17.35
C VAL A 96 -8.30 -1.18 -17.48
N LEU A 97 -7.12 -1.43 -18.04
CA LEU A 97 -6.37 -2.68 -17.89
C LEU A 97 -5.24 -2.46 -16.90
N ILE A 98 -5.23 -3.23 -15.81
CA ILE A 98 -4.10 -3.32 -14.89
C ILE A 98 -3.30 -4.59 -15.25
N ASP A 99 -2.03 -4.42 -15.63
CA ASP A 99 -1.20 -5.52 -16.11
C ASP A 99 0.19 -5.51 -15.45
N ASP A 100 0.60 -6.65 -14.89
CA ASP A 100 1.98 -6.92 -14.49
C ASP A 100 2.52 -8.25 -15.07
N ARG A 101 1.69 -8.96 -15.84
CA ARG A 101 2.02 -10.23 -16.49
C ARG A 101 2.58 -10.06 -17.90
N GLY A 102 2.59 -8.82 -18.41
CA GLY A 102 3.20 -8.49 -19.69
C GLY A 102 2.39 -8.91 -20.90
N LEU A 103 1.08 -8.63 -20.90
CA LEU A 103 0.28 -8.74 -22.11
C LEU A 103 0.93 -7.95 -23.23
N ALA A 104 1.05 -8.57 -24.42
CA ALA A 104 1.58 -7.91 -25.59
C ALA A 104 0.76 -6.64 -25.86
N ALA A 105 1.45 -5.53 -26.06
CA ALA A 105 0.84 -4.21 -26.24
C ALA A 105 -0.14 -4.19 -27.41
N ASP A 106 0.12 -4.99 -28.43
CA ASP A 106 -0.59 -4.99 -29.70
C ASP A 106 -1.93 -5.72 -29.66
N ASP A 107 -2.11 -6.71 -28.77
CA ASP A 107 -3.32 -7.54 -28.74
C ASP A 107 -4.57 -6.78 -28.25
N ALA A 108 -4.42 -5.64 -27.64
CA ALA A 108 -5.52 -4.86 -27.08
C ALA A 108 -5.72 -3.48 -27.76
N GLU A 109 -4.86 -3.06 -28.72
CA GLU A 109 -4.93 -1.71 -29.30
C GLU A 109 -6.09 -1.51 -30.28
N GLY A 110 -6.59 -2.58 -30.89
CA GLY A 110 -7.62 -2.48 -31.91
C GLY A 110 -9.06 -2.33 -31.39
N ALA A 111 -9.34 -2.84 -30.20
CA ALA A 111 -10.74 -3.05 -29.76
C ALA A 111 -11.33 -1.88 -28.96
N ASN A 112 -10.51 -1.14 -28.20
CA ASN A 112 -10.99 -0.03 -27.36
C ASN A 112 -10.01 1.15 -27.37
N PRO A 113 -10.24 2.17 -28.19
CA PRO A 113 -9.33 3.33 -28.29
C PRO A 113 -9.27 4.18 -27.01
N ARG A 114 -10.21 3.99 -26.08
CA ARG A 114 -10.26 4.72 -24.81
C ARG A 114 -9.64 3.93 -23.63
N LEU A 115 -9.19 2.70 -23.87
CA LEU A 115 -8.63 1.86 -22.84
C LEU A 115 -7.35 2.50 -22.22
N VAL A 116 -7.37 2.72 -20.91
CA VAL A 116 -6.20 3.09 -20.14
C VAL A 116 -5.43 1.81 -19.77
N ARG A 117 -4.18 1.71 -20.18
CA ARG A 117 -3.30 0.57 -19.89
C ARG A 117 -2.31 0.95 -18.83
N LEU A 118 -2.42 0.34 -17.66
CA LEU A 118 -1.56 0.54 -16.52
C LEU A 118 -0.68 -0.69 -16.31
N ALA A 119 0.61 -0.57 -16.58
CA ALA A 119 1.59 -1.61 -16.37
C ALA A 119 2.41 -1.36 -15.10
N PHE A 120 2.54 -2.42 -14.27
CA PHE A 120 3.43 -2.42 -13.11
C PHE A 120 4.70 -3.19 -13.42
N ARG A 121 5.85 -2.60 -13.08
CA ARG A 121 7.16 -3.18 -13.32
C ARG A 121 8.10 -2.90 -12.15
N HIS A 122 9.19 -3.66 -12.05
CA HIS A 122 10.25 -3.35 -11.08
C HIS A 122 11.04 -2.10 -11.51
N PHE A 123 11.37 -2.02 -12.80
CA PHE A 123 12.15 -0.96 -13.43
C PHE A 123 11.48 -0.46 -14.70
N THR A 124 11.74 0.79 -15.05
CA THR A 124 11.14 1.44 -16.23
C THR A 124 11.61 0.79 -17.53
N PRO A 125 10.72 0.56 -18.51
CA PRO A 125 11.09 0.17 -19.86
C PRO A 125 12.06 1.18 -20.51
N GLY A 126 13.01 0.69 -21.32
CA GLY A 126 14.03 1.52 -21.97
C GLY A 126 15.23 1.86 -21.10
N GLY A 127 15.20 1.51 -19.80
CA GLY A 127 16.34 1.67 -18.91
C GLY A 127 17.26 0.43 -18.88
N PRO A 128 18.49 0.58 -18.35
CA PRO A 128 19.47 -0.51 -18.32
C PRO A 128 19.02 -1.72 -17.47
N TYR A 129 18.06 -1.53 -16.57
CA TYR A 129 17.56 -2.56 -15.66
C TYR A 129 16.20 -3.12 -16.06
N GLU A 130 15.66 -2.75 -17.22
CA GLU A 130 14.32 -3.15 -17.68
C GLU A 130 14.03 -4.65 -17.52
N LYS A 131 15.03 -5.51 -17.79
CA LYS A 131 14.90 -6.98 -17.73
C LYS A 131 15.32 -7.58 -16.39
N TRP A 132 15.72 -6.77 -15.42
CA TRP A 132 16.17 -7.26 -14.13
C TRP A 132 14.99 -7.60 -13.24
N LEU A 133 15.20 -8.61 -12.41
CA LEU A 133 14.24 -9.00 -11.39
C LEU A 133 14.63 -8.37 -10.06
N ALA A 134 13.63 -7.97 -9.29
CA ALA A 134 13.83 -7.48 -7.94
C ALA A 134 12.70 -7.98 -7.03
N THR A 135 13.01 -8.16 -5.76
CA THR A 135 12.01 -8.30 -4.70
C THR A 135 11.81 -6.97 -3.99
N GLU A 136 10.86 -6.90 -3.10
CA GLU A 136 10.57 -5.69 -2.31
C GLU A 136 11.80 -5.21 -1.54
N LEU A 137 12.66 -6.13 -1.08
CA LEU A 137 13.88 -5.77 -0.36
C LEU A 137 14.90 -5.05 -1.25
N GLN A 138 15.15 -5.58 -2.46
CA GLN A 138 16.03 -4.90 -3.42
C GLN A 138 15.45 -3.56 -3.85
N LEU A 139 14.13 -3.47 -4.08
CA LEU A 139 13.48 -2.21 -4.43
C LEU A 139 13.57 -1.17 -3.31
N ALA A 140 13.42 -1.56 -2.05
CA ALA A 140 13.64 -0.66 -0.91
C ALA A 140 15.09 -0.16 -0.81
N ALA A 141 16.05 -1.03 -1.14
CA ALA A 141 17.47 -0.66 -1.17
C ALA A 141 17.78 0.28 -2.34
N LEU A 142 17.36 -0.07 -3.55
CA LEU A 142 17.60 0.72 -4.77
C LEU A 142 16.77 2.01 -4.84
N GLY A 143 15.63 2.05 -4.18
CA GLY A 143 14.80 3.25 -4.03
C GLY A 143 15.25 4.20 -2.91
N GLY A 144 16.39 3.93 -2.26
CA GLY A 144 17.01 4.83 -1.28
C GLY A 144 16.47 4.76 0.15
N TRP A 145 15.39 4.02 0.42
CA TRP A 145 14.78 3.96 1.77
C TRP A 145 15.72 3.37 2.82
N MET A 146 16.43 2.29 2.48
CA MET A 146 17.29 1.61 3.44
C MET A 146 18.53 2.43 3.81
N SER A 147 18.98 3.35 2.95
CA SER A 147 20.14 4.21 3.23
C SER A 147 19.89 5.19 4.38
N GLN A 148 18.64 5.41 4.77
CA GLN A 148 18.22 6.45 5.71
C GLN A 148 17.75 5.90 7.05
N LEU A 149 17.49 4.60 7.15
CA LEU A 149 16.90 3.96 8.33
C LEU A 149 17.94 3.16 9.10
N GLY A 150 17.98 3.36 10.41
CA GLY A 150 18.79 2.58 11.35
C GLY A 150 19.99 3.31 11.93
N GLU A 151 20.75 2.58 12.71
CA GLU A 151 21.95 3.07 13.40
C GLU A 151 23.09 3.37 12.43
N PRO A 152 23.83 4.49 12.59
CA PRO A 152 24.92 4.87 11.69
C PRO A 152 26.02 3.82 11.56
N ARG A 153 26.34 3.14 12.66
CA ARG A 153 27.45 2.17 12.77
C ARG A 153 27.02 0.74 12.45
N ARG A 154 25.76 0.50 12.08
CA ARG A 154 25.24 -0.82 11.72
C ARG A 154 24.91 -0.87 10.24
N THR A 155 24.71 -2.07 9.71
CA THR A 155 24.12 -2.26 8.40
C THR A 155 22.72 -1.64 8.35
N PRO A 156 22.25 -1.16 7.19
CA PRO A 156 20.88 -0.68 7.03
C PRO A 156 19.86 -1.67 7.56
N LEU A 157 18.78 -1.16 8.15
CA LEU A 157 17.68 -2.00 8.59
C LEU A 157 17.00 -2.64 7.38
N VAL A 158 16.71 -3.93 7.49
CA VAL A 158 15.81 -4.60 6.55
C VAL A 158 14.42 -4.05 6.79
N SER A 159 13.79 -3.53 5.72
CA SER A 159 12.40 -3.12 5.80
C SER A 159 11.54 -4.33 6.19
N ASN A 160 10.88 -4.25 7.33
CA ASN A 160 10.00 -5.31 7.82
C ASN A 160 8.66 -5.34 7.08
N SER A 161 8.47 -4.45 6.14
CA SER A 161 7.22 -4.25 5.46
C SER A 161 7.34 -4.69 4.00
N ARG A 162 7.27 -6.00 3.81
CA ARG A 162 7.18 -6.62 2.49
C ARG A 162 6.11 -6.00 1.59
N THR A 163 5.02 -5.55 2.18
CA THR A 163 3.88 -4.98 1.46
C THR A 163 3.94 -3.47 1.27
N MET A 164 4.65 -2.72 2.13
CA MET A 164 4.72 -1.25 2.00
C MET A 164 5.37 -0.81 0.69
N THR A 165 6.44 -1.47 0.28
CA THR A 165 7.12 -1.19 -0.98
C THR A 165 6.28 -1.52 -2.20
N ALA A 166 5.33 -2.45 -2.08
CA ALA A 166 4.37 -2.78 -3.12
C ALA A 166 3.14 -1.87 -3.12
N PHE A 167 2.69 -1.41 -1.95
CA PHE A 167 1.49 -0.57 -1.86
C PHE A 167 1.72 0.85 -2.40
N VAL A 168 2.91 1.41 -2.24
CA VAL A 168 3.23 2.75 -2.77
C VAL A 168 3.05 2.82 -4.30
N PRO A 169 3.66 1.93 -5.12
CA PRO A 169 3.38 1.90 -6.55
C PRO A 169 1.89 1.69 -6.86
N GLY A 170 1.19 0.84 -6.10
CA GLY A 170 -0.24 0.59 -6.26
C GLY A 170 -1.11 1.85 -6.11
N VAL A 171 -0.82 2.68 -5.10
CA VAL A 171 -1.49 3.98 -4.91
C VAL A 171 -1.18 4.94 -6.06
N ILE A 172 0.09 5.07 -6.45
CA ILE A 172 0.51 5.92 -7.57
C ILE A 172 -0.19 5.49 -8.86
N GLY A 173 -0.24 4.18 -9.13
CA GLY A 173 -0.94 3.62 -10.28
C GLY A 173 -2.43 3.94 -10.28
N ALA A 174 -3.10 3.83 -9.13
CA ALA A 174 -4.52 4.16 -9.01
C ALA A 174 -4.79 5.64 -9.31
N ILE A 175 -3.96 6.55 -8.80
CA ILE A 175 -4.07 8.00 -9.07
C ILE A 175 -3.85 8.28 -10.55
N ALA A 176 -2.80 7.72 -11.14
CA ALA A 176 -2.47 7.91 -12.55
C ALA A 176 -3.56 7.37 -13.48
N ALA A 177 -4.08 6.17 -13.19
CA ALA A 177 -5.16 5.56 -13.97
C ALA A 177 -6.46 6.37 -13.89
N LEU A 178 -6.85 6.87 -12.71
CA LEU A 178 -8.04 7.73 -12.57
C LEU A 178 -7.88 9.03 -13.36
N ALA A 179 -6.71 9.65 -13.34
CA ALA A 179 -6.43 10.85 -14.14
C ALA A 179 -6.51 10.54 -15.65
N ALA A 180 -5.98 9.39 -16.08
CA ALA A 180 -6.03 8.97 -17.47
C ALA A 180 -7.44 8.60 -17.95
N VAL A 181 -8.25 7.92 -17.12
CA VAL A 181 -9.68 7.65 -17.42
C VAL A 181 -10.45 8.94 -17.62
N ARG A 182 -10.22 9.94 -16.75
CA ARG A 182 -10.80 11.27 -16.95
C ARG A 182 -10.39 11.88 -18.29
N GLY A 183 -9.10 11.82 -18.63
CA GLY A 183 -8.58 12.28 -19.94
C GLY A 183 -9.19 11.53 -21.11
N ALA A 184 -9.26 10.19 -21.04
CA ALA A 184 -9.83 9.36 -22.08
C ALA A 184 -11.32 9.65 -22.33
N ARG A 185 -12.09 9.94 -21.29
CA ARG A 185 -13.50 10.36 -21.42
C ARG A 185 -13.65 11.72 -22.09
N GLN A 186 -12.71 12.63 -21.91
CA GLN A 186 -12.72 13.96 -22.53
C GLN A 186 -12.22 13.95 -23.97
N ASN A 187 -11.17 13.19 -24.25
CA ASN A 187 -10.42 13.27 -25.51
C ASN A 187 -10.75 12.11 -26.47
N GLY A 188 -11.45 11.08 -25.99
CA GLY A 188 -11.78 9.87 -26.77
C GLY A 188 -10.61 8.90 -26.96
N SER A 189 -9.45 9.14 -26.35
CA SER A 189 -8.23 8.33 -26.47
C SER A 189 -7.71 7.91 -25.10
N GLY A 190 -7.42 6.62 -24.93
CA GLY A 190 -6.78 6.05 -23.76
C GLY A 190 -5.30 6.45 -23.64
N SER A 191 -4.65 5.95 -22.62
CA SER A 191 -3.23 6.22 -22.35
C SER A 191 -2.54 4.94 -21.90
N ARG A 192 -1.23 4.85 -22.22
CA ARG A 192 -0.34 3.86 -21.62
C ARG A 192 0.39 4.49 -20.45
N ILE A 193 0.38 3.81 -19.31
CA ILE A 193 1.01 4.23 -18.05
C ILE A 193 1.93 3.11 -17.61
N ASP A 194 3.20 3.41 -17.42
CA ASP A 194 4.17 2.51 -16.81
C ASP A 194 4.48 3.02 -15.39
N VAL A 195 4.30 2.17 -14.38
CA VAL A 195 4.67 2.43 -12.98
C VAL A 195 5.81 1.51 -12.59
N ALA A 196 7.00 2.09 -12.47
CA ALA A 196 8.16 1.36 -11.95
C ALA A 196 8.21 1.45 -10.41
N ALA A 197 8.32 0.32 -9.76
CA ALA A 197 8.32 0.26 -8.29
C ALA A 197 9.53 1.00 -7.69
N GLN A 198 10.71 0.93 -8.33
CA GLN A 198 11.89 1.69 -7.90
C GLN A 198 11.64 3.20 -7.92
N GLU A 199 11.09 3.72 -9.01
CA GLU A 199 10.82 5.16 -9.15
C GLU A 199 9.72 5.63 -8.20
N ALA A 200 8.70 4.82 -8.00
CA ALA A 200 7.64 5.10 -7.03
C ALA A 200 8.19 5.23 -5.61
N LEU A 201 9.14 4.37 -5.23
CA LEU A 201 9.81 4.46 -3.93
C LEU A 201 10.74 5.68 -3.87
N LEU A 202 11.53 5.92 -4.90
CA LEU A 202 12.39 7.09 -5.00
C LEU A 202 11.59 8.40 -4.89
N PHE A 203 10.42 8.47 -5.54
CA PHE A 203 9.52 9.62 -5.44
C PHE A 203 9.11 9.94 -3.99
N THR A 204 9.01 8.95 -3.11
CA THR A 204 8.70 9.16 -1.69
C THR A 204 9.90 9.57 -0.83
N THR A 205 11.14 9.41 -1.34
CA THR A 205 12.37 9.87 -0.68
C THR A 205 12.83 11.26 -1.13
N ARG A 206 12.04 11.92 -1.98
CA ARG A 206 12.35 13.22 -2.61
C ARG A 206 12.85 14.33 -1.68
N PHE A 207 12.45 14.31 -0.39
CA PHE A 207 12.91 15.33 0.55
C PHE A 207 14.43 15.26 0.76
N ASN A 208 14.98 14.07 0.87
CA ASN A 208 16.41 13.87 1.10
C ASN A 208 17.22 14.16 -0.17
N GLU A 209 16.70 13.82 -1.35
CA GLU A 209 17.29 14.18 -2.62
C GLU A 209 17.27 15.71 -2.82
N THR A 210 16.12 16.35 -2.55
CA THR A 210 16.00 17.81 -2.61
C THR A 210 16.96 18.48 -1.61
N PHE A 211 17.09 17.94 -0.39
CA PHE A 211 18.02 18.46 0.60
C PHE A 211 19.48 18.37 0.13
N LEU A 212 19.85 17.21 -0.42
CA LEU A 212 21.18 17.01 -1.02
C LEU A 212 21.44 18.00 -2.16
N SER A 213 20.48 18.14 -3.09
CA SER A 213 20.57 19.03 -4.25
C SER A 213 20.73 20.50 -3.85
N TYR A 214 20.05 20.94 -2.78
CA TYR A 214 20.08 22.34 -2.33
C TYR A 214 21.25 22.66 -1.42
N THR A 215 21.72 21.72 -0.61
CA THR A 215 22.72 21.97 0.44
C THR A 215 24.06 21.28 0.19
N GLY A 216 24.12 20.33 -0.74
CA GLY A 216 25.29 19.47 -0.94
C GLY A 216 25.51 18.47 0.22
N VAL A 217 24.58 18.37 1.19
CA VAL A 217 24.71 17.54 2.38
C VAL A 217 23.80 16.32 2.28
N GLU A 218 24.37 15.13 2.39
CA GLU A 218 23.61 13.87 2.46
C GLU A 218 23.02 13.68 3.86
N ILE A 219 21.72 13.41 3.95
CA ILE A 219 21.07 13.00 5.20
C ILE A 219 21.44 11.54 5.48
N LYS A 220 22.22 11.33 6.54
CA LYS A 220 22.66 10.00 6.97
C LYS A 220 21.75 9.42 8.03
N ARG A 221 21.86 8.09 8.22
CA ARG A 221 21.20 7.41 9.34
C ARG A 221 21.62 8.04 10.68
N ALA A 222 20.68 8.22 11.57
CA ALA A 222 20.88 8.86 12.86
C ALA A 222 20.32 8.04 14.04
N GLY A 223 19.97 6.78 13.82
CA GLY A 223 19.44 5.90 14.87
C GLY A 223 18.01 6.27 15.27
N ASP A 224 17.85 6.56 16.54
CA ASP A 224 16.57 6.87 17.17
C ASP A 224 16.16 8.34 17.05
N ARG A 225 16.90 9.17 16.31
CA ARG A 225 16.67 10.61 16.20
C ARG A 225 16.66 11.12 14.77
N TYR A 226 16.05 12.28 14.58
CA TYR A 226 16.20 13.06 13.36
C TYR A 226 17.32 14.10 13.55
N PRO A 227 18.30 14.19 12.63
CA PRO A 227 19.53 14.97 12.87
C PRO A 227 19.32 16.47 13.15
N ALA A 228 18.24 17.07 12.63
CA ALA A 228 18.04 18.52 12.68
C ALA A 228 17.37 19.04 13.97
N TRP A 229 16.86 18.17 14.86
CA TRP A 229 16.08 18.60 16.02
C TRP A 229 16.39 17.78 17.28
N ALA A 230 16.66 18.48 18.40
CA ALA A 230 17.04 17.84 19.64
C ALA A 230 15.96 16.93 20.24
N ALA A 231 14.69 17.31 20.10
CA ALA A 231 13.54 16.56 20.63
C ALA A 231 12.75 15.80 19.56
N TYR A 232 13.33 15.52 18.40
CA TYR A 232 12.72 14.68 17.38
C TYR A 232 13.37 13.29 17.41
N ARG A 233 12.92 12.47 18.36
CA ARG A 233 13.51 11.15 18.63
C ARG A 233 12.60 10.22 19.40
N THR A 234 13.01 8.95 19.51
CA THR A 234 12.34 7.93 20.32
C THR A 234 12.99 7.85 21.71
N PHE A 235 12.15 7.70 22.73
CA PHE A 235 12.58 7.51 24.12
C PHE A 235 12.02 6.21 24.70
N LYS A 236 12.74 5.62 25.64
CA LYS A 236 12.23 4.52 26.46
C LYS A 236 11.32 5.07 27.55
N ALA A 237 10.11 4.51 27.67
CA ALA A 237 9.18 4.66 28.77
C ALA A 237 9.23 3.42 29.69
N ALA A 238 8.54 3.45 30.80
CA ALA A 238 8.53 2.34 31.76
C ALA A 238 7.97 1.03 31.15
N ASP A 239 7.07 1.12 30.16
CA ASP A 239 6.34 -0.01 29.57
C ASP A 239 6.49 -0.11 28.04
N GLY A 240 7.47 0.54 27.44
CA GLY A 240 7.73 0.49 26.00
C GLY A 240 8.41 1.73 25.45
N ASP A 241 8.06 2.12 24.23
CA ASP A 241 8.67 3.26 23.56
C ASP A 241 7.66 4.38 23.30
N VAL A 242 8.13 5.63 23.37
CA VAL A 242 7.41 6.83 22.94
C VAL A 242 8.27 7.61 21.97
N THR A 243 7.62 8.36 21.07
CA THR A 243 8.32 9.23 20.13
C THR A 243 7.92 10.68 20.38
N ALA A 244 8.88 11.59 20.32
CA ALA A 244 8.68 13.04 20.37
C ALA A 244 8.99 13.65 19.02
N ALA A 245 8.22 14.69 18.66
CA ALA A 245 8.42 15.50 17.46
C ALA A 245 8.33 17.00 17.79
N ALA A 246 8.79 17.41 18.98
CA ALA A 246 8.81 18.81 19.39
C ALA A 246 9.88 19.56 18.57
N ALA A 247 9.45 20.43 17.68
CA ALA A 247 10.29 21.11 16.71
C ALA A 247 10.40 22.62 16.96
N THR A 248 9.43 23.23 17.65
CA THR A 248 9.42 24.66 17.98
C THR A 248 9.99 24.88 19.39
N ASP A 249 10.60 26.07 19.63
CA ASP A 249 11.12 26.40 20.95
C ASP A 249 10.04 26.32 22.03
N ALA A 250 8.84 26.85 21.76
CA ALA A 250 7.72 26.78 22.70
C ALA A 250 7.31 25.33 23.07
N GLN A 251 7.34 24.40 22.11
CA GLN A 251 7.06 22.97 22.38
C GLN A 251 8.17 22.33 23.23
N ILE A 252 9.42 22.69 22.97
CA ILE A 252 10.56 22.17 23.72
C ILE A 252 10.60 22.74 25.13
N GLU A 253 10.36 24.05 25.30
CA GLU A 253 10.26 24.69 26.63
C GLU A 253 9.15 24.03 27.46
N LYS A 254 8.01 23.77 26.84
CA LYS A 254 6.91 23.08 27.53
C LYS A 254 7.23 21.62 27.86
N LEU A 255 7.97 20.93 26.99
CA LEU A 255 8.48 19.58 27.28
C LEU A 255 9.44 19.58 28.45
N MET A 256 10.36 20.56 28.50
CA MET A 256 11.31 20.71 29.63
C MET A 256 10.55 20.98 30.94
N GLU A 257 9.55 21.87 30.91
CA GLU A 257 8.69 22.16 32.08
C GLU A 257 8.00 20.89 32.60
N VAL A 258 7.34 20.14 31.71
CA VAL A 258 6.62 18.90 32.05
C VAL A 258 7.62 17.84 32.56
N ALA A 259 8.79 17.75 31.98
CA ALA A 259 9.83 16.80 32.38
C ALA A 259 10.62 17.26 33.63
N GLY A 260 10.37 18.46 34.17
CA GLY A 260 11.11 19.00 35.30
C GLY A 260 12.58 19.33 34.98
N VAL A 261 12.90 19.63 33.73
CA VAL A 261 14.27 19.95 33.28
C VAL A 261 14.47 21.46 33.32
N ASP A 262 15.12 21.97 34.37
CA ASP A 262 15.53 23.37 34.50
C ASP A 262 17.06 23.47 34.43
N ASP A 263 17.61 23.35 33.22
CA ASP A 263 19.04 23.39 32.98
C ASP A 263 19.38 24.53 31.99
N PRO A 264 20.16 25.54 32.42
CA PRO A 264 20.54 26.67 31.57
C PRO A 264 21.29 26.27 30.30
N ARG A 265 21.90 25.06 30.26
CA ARG A 265 22.58 24.53 29.08
C ARG A 265 21.64 24.19 27.92
N PHE A 266 20.32 24.18 28.15
CA PHE A 266 19.30 23.85 27.15
C PHE A 266 18.36 24.99 26.81
N LYS A 267 18.64 26.22 27.26
CA LYS A 267 17.77 27.37 27.07
C LYS A 267 17.58 27.76 25.62
N THR A 268 18.65 27.77 24.83
CA THR A 268 18.54 28.17 23.42
C THR A 268 18.54 26.95 22.49
N ARG A 269 17.99 27.12 21.32
CA ARG A 269 18.01 26.11 20.26
C ARG A 269 19.45 25.69 19.94
N LYS A 270 20.37 26.64 19.80
CA LYS A 270 21.75 26.37 19.49
C LYS A 270 22.42 25.52 20.58
N ASP A 271 22.11 25.78 21.85
CA ASP A 271 22.64 25.03 22.97
C ASP A 271 22.15 23.58 22.99
N ARG A 272 20.85 23.38 22.70
CA ARG A 272 20.24 22.06 22.61
C ARG A 272 20.79 21.25 21.42
N GLU A 273 20.98 21.88 20.27
CA GLU A 273 21.59 21.24 19.10
C GLU A 273 23.06 20.86 19.35
N ALA A 274 23.80 21.69 20.04
CA ALA A 274 25.19 21.40 20.42
C ALA A 274 25.30 20.25 21.45
N ARG A 275 24.27 20.04 22.27
CA ARG A 275 24.23 19.06 23.36
C ARG A 275 23.05 18.07 23.21
N VAL A 276 22.75 17.69 21.99
CA VAL A 276 21.56 16.88 21.65
C VAL A 276 21.49 15.57 22.43
N ASP A 277 22.62 14.95 22.71
CA ASP A 277 22.67 13.69 23.46
C ASP A 277 22.42 13.91 24.96
N GLU A 278 23.01 14.96 25.55
CA GLU A 278 22.76 15.33 26.95
C GLU A 278 21.30 15.70 27.17
N PHE A 279 20.74 16.54 26.28
CA PHE A 279 19.30 16.86 26.29
C PHE A 279 18.42 15.62 26.20
N GLY A 280 18.77 14.71 25.31
CA GLY A 280 18.07 13.44 25.16
C GLY A 280 18.12 12.57 26.41
N VAL A 281 19.22 12.57 27.15
CA VAL A 281 19.33 11.85 28.42
C VAL A 281 18.40 12.42 29.49
N GLU A 282 18.30 13.75 29.63
CA GLU A 282 17.42 14.37 30.64
C GLU A 282 15.95 14.09 30.37
N ILE A 283 15.48 14.30 29.13
CA ILE A 283 14.11 13.94 28.74
C ILE A 283 13.89 12.43 28.86
N GLY A 284 14.88 11.61 28.50
CA GLY A 284 14.81 10.17 28.61
C GLY A 284 14.64 9.65 30.05
N ARG A 285 15.25 10.31 31.04
CA ARG A 285 15.06 9.97 32.47
C ARG A 285 13.61 10.16 32.89
N TRP A 286 13.01 11.28 32.50
CA TRP A 286 11.60 11.52 32.75
C TRP A 286 10.71 10.47 32.06
N CYS A 287 10.95 10.19 30.80
CA CYS A 287 10.20 9.17 30.06
C CYS A 287 10.31 7.80 30.75
N ALA A 288 11.50 7.39 31.15
CA ALA A 288 11.73 6.08 31.78
C ALA A 288 11.00 5.88 33.13
N ALA A 289 10.66 6.98 33.81
CA ALA A 289 9.93 6.98 35.06
C ALA A 289 8.39 6.90 34.91
N HIS A 290 7.88 7.05 33.69
CA HIS A 290 6.45 7.12 33.41
C HIS A 290 6.02 6.09 32.36
N SER A 291 4.75 5.66 32.42
CA SER A 291 4.16 4.80 31.39
C SER A 291 3.93 5.58 30.07
N ARG A 292 3.87 4.85 28.96
CA ARG A 292 3.53 5.43 27.65
C ARG A 292 2.21 6.21 27.66
N GLU A 293 1.22 5.72 28.43
CA GLU A 293 -0.08 6.36 28.55
C GLU A 293 -0.03 7.67 29.31
N GLU A 294 0.67 7.72 30.45
CA GLU A 294 0.89 8.94 31.24
C GLU A 294 1.63 10.00 30.42
N ILE A 295 2.72 9.62 29.75
CA ILE A 295 3.48 10.51 28.87
C ILE A 295 2.57 11.06 27.76
N PHE A 296 1.85 10.19 27.08
CA PHE A 296 0.97 10.59 25.98
C PHE A 296 -0.08 11.59 26.45
N LYS A 297 -0.76 11.30 27.56
CA LYS A 297 -1.81 12.15 28.10
C LYS A 297 -1.30 13.53 28.49
N VAL A 298 -0.25 13.59 29.33
CA VAL A 298 0.29 14.87 29.81
C VAL A 298 0.86 15.71 28.64
N CYS A 299 1.48 15.06 27.65
CA CYS A 299 2.00 15.76 26.49
C CYS A 299 0.88 16.33 25.60
N GLN A 300 -0.19 15.56 25.36
CA GLN A 300 -1.34 16.05 24.60
C GLN A 300 -2.03 17.22 25.28
N GLU A 301 -2.26 17.18 26.59
CA GLU A 301 -2.84 18.24 27.39
C GLU A 301 -2.00 19.53 27.33
N ASN A 302 -0.68 19.40 27.19
CA ASN A 302 0.27 20.51 27.08
C ASN A 302 0.66 20.86 25.62
N ARG A 303 -0.03 20.29 24.61
CA ARG A 303 0.24 20.52 23.18
C ARG A 303 1.68 20.16 22.75
N ILE A 304 2.28 19.20 23.42
CA ILE A 304 3.58 18.66 23.07
C ILE A 304 3.36 17.46 22.14
N PRO A 305 3.93 17.45 20.93
CA PRO A 305 3.74 16.35 19.99
C PRO A 305 4.58 15.13 20.39
N MET A 306 4.02 14.32 21.28
CA MET A 306 4.54 13.01 21.65
C MET A 306 3.48 11.93 21.42
N GLY A 307 3.93 10.75 21.01
CA GLY A 307 3.07 9.60 20.71
C GLY A 307 3.64 8.29 21.27
N LYS A 308 2.71 7.35 21.52
CA LYS A 308 3.07 5.98 21.91
C LYS A 308 3.50 5.20 20.67
N VAL A 309 4.58 4.42 20.77
CA VAL A 309 4.90 3.39 19.77
C VAL A 309 4.04 2.17 20.09
N ASN A 310 2.94 2.02 19.34
CA ASN A 310 1.99 0.94 19.57
C ASN A 310 2.43 -0.34 18.85
N ARG A 311 2.17 -1.48 19.48
CA ARG A 311 2.23 -2.78 18.82
C ARG A 311 0.96 -2.99 17.98
N ILE A 312 1.02 -3.91 17.03
CA ILE A 312 -0.10 -4.17 16.09
C ILE A 312 -1.38 -4.62 16.83
N ASP A 313 -1.23 -5.43 17.88
CA ASP A 313 -2.36 -5.87 18.72
C ASP A 313 -3.01 -4.70 19.49
N GLU A 314 -2.21 -3.74 19.96
CA GLU A 314 -2.67 -2.52 20.64
C GLU A 314 -3.47 -1.60 19.70
N ILE A 315 -3.06 -1.48 18.44
CA ILE A 315 -3.72 -0.60 17.46
C ILE A 315 -5.20 -0.95 17.30
N ALA A 316 -5.53 -2.25 17.24
CA ALA A 316 -6.90 -2.70 17.09
C ALA A 316 -7.77 -2.39 18.33
N ALA A 317 -7.14 -2.21 19.50
CA ALA A 317 -7.80 -1.90 20.76
C ALA A 317 -7.93 -0.38 21.01
N MET A 318 -7.23 0.47 20.24
CA MET A 318 -7.24 1.93 20.43
C MET A 318 -8.66 2.53 20.32
N GLU A 319 -9.01 3.39 21.25
CA GLU A 319 -10.31 4.09 21.26
C GLU A 319 -10.57 4.86 19.95
N GLN A 320 -9.58 5.58 19.44
CA GLN A 320 -9.68 6.31 18.19
C GLN A 320 -10.01 5.39 17.00
N VAL A 321 -9.38 4.22 16.93
CA VAL A 321 -9.58 3.24 15.86
C VAL A 321 -10.97 2.61 15.95
N LYS A 322 -11.41 2.28 17.20
CA LYS A 322 -12.76 1.77 17.46
C LYS A 322 -13.83 2.81 17.16
N ALA A 323 -13.68 4.03 17.64
CA ALA A 323 -14.63 5.12 17.41
C ALA A 323 -14.77 5.45 15.92
N ARG A 324 -13.71 5.28 15.14
CA ARG A 324 -13.73 5.45 13.68
C ARG A 324 -14.34 4.25 12.95
N GLY A 325 -14.49 3.09 13.58
CA GLY A 325 -14.91 1.86 12.91
C GLY A 325 -13.97 1.49 11.78
N PHE A 326 -12.64 1.59 12.02
CA PHE A 326 -11.66 1.41 10.94
C PHE A 326 -11.53 -0.03 10.49
N PHE A 327 -11.59 -0.98 11.43
CA PHE A 327 -11.56 -2.39 11.11
C PHE A 327 -12.95 -2.90 10.76
N GLU A 328 -13.03 -3.74 9.75
CA GLU A 328 -14.25 -4.33 9.23
C GLU A 328 -14.22 -5.84 9.40
N GLU A 329 -15.31 -6.41 9.83
CA GLU A 329 -15.47 -7.86 9.84
C GLU A 329 -16.06 -8.32 8.50
N ILE A 330 -15.40 -9.26 7.87
CA ILE A 330 -15.78 -9.83 6.57
C ILE A 330 -15.95 -11.33 6.75
N ASP A 331 -17.09 -11.84 6.32
CA ASP A 331 -17.38 -13.26 6.29
C ASP A 331 -17.02 -13.83 4.93
N HIS A 332 -16.18 -14.88 4.93
CA HIS A 332 -15.71 -15.55 3.71
C HIS A 332 -16.09 -17.03 3.76
N PRO A 333 -16.66 -17.61 2.69
CA PRO A 333 -17.25 -18.96 2.72
C PRO A 333 -16.27 -20.08 3.09
N VAL A 334 -14.96 -19.89 2.84
CA VAL A 334 -13.92 -20.88 3.19
C VAL A 334 -13.13 -20.43 4.40
N ALA A 335 -12.72 -19.15 4.45
CA ALA A 335 -11.88 -18.66 5.53
C ALA A 335 -12.66 -18.32 6.81
N GLY A 336 -13.98 -18.24 6.73
CA GLY A 336 -14.82 -17.80 7.85
C GLY A 336 -14.71 -16.30 8.10
N ARG A 337 -15.01 -15.89 9.34
CA ARG A 337 -15.08 -14.50 9.74
C ARG A 337 -13.73 -13.96 10.15
N HIS A 338 -13.28 -12.92 9.45
CA HIS A 338 -12.01 -12.27 9.69
C HIS A 338 -12.14 -10.75 9.73
N ARG A 339 -11.22 -10.12 10.45
CA ARG A 339 -11.13 -8.68 10.58
C ARG A 339 -10.02 -8.14 9.67
N PHE A 340 -10.39 -7.19 8.81
CA PHE A 340 -9.48 -6.52 7.88
C PHE A 340 -9.46 -5.00 8.11
N PRO A 341 -8.37 -4.32 7.74
CA PRO A 341 -8.37 -2.87 7.64
C PRO A 341 -9.43 -2.41 6.64
N GLY A 342 -10.19 -1.40 7.01
CA GLY A 342 -11.20 -0.80 6.15
C GLY A 342 -10.63 0.07 5.03
N GLY A 343 -11.46 0.96 4.52
CA GLY A 343 -11.02 1.89 3.47
C GLY A 343 -10.13 3.03 4.00
N PRO A 344 -9.32 3.66 3.15
CA PRO A 344 -8.41 4.74 3.56
C PRO A 344 -9.15 6.04 3.90
N ALA A 345 -10.36 6.24 3.38
CA ALA A 345 -11.12 7.46 3.53
C ALA A 345 -12.61 7.21 3.75
N LYS A 346 -13.23 8.07 4.55
CA LYS A 346 -14.70 8.18 4.69
C LYS A 346 -15.21 9.23 3.71
N PHE A 347 -16.31 8.90 3.04
CA PHE A 347 -17.02 9.81 2.15
C PHE A 347 -18.34 10.24 2.81
N SER A 348 -18.54 11.53 3.00
CA SER A 348 -19.69 12.07 3.73
C SER A 348 -19.90 11.36 5.09
N GLY A 349 -18.81 11.11 5.81
CA GLY A 349 -18.83 10.45 7.11
C GLY A 349 -18.96 8.94 7.10
N GLN A 350 -19.12 8.29 5.95
CA GLN A 350 -19.32 6.86 5.82
C GLN A 350 -18.15 6.17 5.13
N TRP A 351 -17.84 4.95 5.56
CA TRP A 351 -16.95 4.06 4.82
C TRP A 351 -17.67 3.48 3.60
N PRO A 352 -16.96 3.25 2.47
CA PRO A 352 -17.48 2.38 1.43
C PRO A 352 -17.82 0.99 2.01
N PRO A 353 -18.88 0.30 1.52
CA PRO A 353 -19.30 -0.96 2.09
C PRO A 353 -18.20 -2.04 2.00
N PRO A 354 -18.03 -2.86 3.05
CA PRO A 354 -17.08 -3.97 3.00
C PRO A 354 -17.55 -5.04 2.02
N ARG A 355 -16.62 -5.62 1.28
CA ARG A 355 -16.85 -6.76 0.39
C ARG A 355 -15.74 -7.77 0.59
N ARG A 356 -16.07 -9.07 0.52
CA ARG A 356 -15.07 -10.14 0.60
C ARG A 356 -14.27 -10.30 -0.69
N ALA A 357 -13.17 -11.03 -0.61
CA ALA A 357 -12.49 -11.55 -1.79
C ALA A 357 -13.34 -12.64 -2.46
N PRO A 358 -13.23 -12.81 -3.78
CA PRO A 358 -13.93 -13.88 -4.49
C PRO A 358 -13.22 -15.22 -4.29
N LEU A 359 -13.99 -16.31 -4.40
CA LEU A 359 -13.43 -17.63 -4.65
C LEU A 359 -12.83 -17.69 -6.07
N LEU A 360 -11.93 -18.64 -6.31
CA LEU A 360 -11.31 -18.81 -7.62
C LEU A 360 -12.36 -19.07 -8.70
N GLY A 361 -12.41 -18.20 -9.70
CA GLY A 361 -13.33 -18.32 -10.83
C GLY A 361 -14.83 -18.17 -10.49
N GLU A 362 -15.13 -17.63 -9.29
CA GLU A 362 -16.52 -17.53 -8.79
C GLU A 362 -17.48 -16.88 -9.79
N HIS A 363 -17.01 -15.94 -10.57
CA HIS A 363 -17.83 -15.14 -11.49
C HIS A 363 -17.64 -15.50 -12.97
N THR A 364 -16.92 -16.61 -13.27
CA THR A 364 -16.61 -17.00 -14.66
C THR A 364 -17.87 -17.13 -15.51
N THR A 365 -18.83 -17.92 -15.06
CA THR A 365 -20.09 -18.13 -15.81
C THR A 365 -20.93 -16.86 -15.89
N GLU A 366 -21.03 -16.10 -14.80
CA GLU A 366 -21.75 -14.83 -14.75
C GLU A 366 -21.24 -13.85 -15.80
N ILE A 367 -19.91 -13.68 -15.87
CA ILE A 367 -19.30 -12.72 -16.79
C ILE A 367 -19.31 -13.24 -18.23
N LEU A 368 -18.87 -14.48 -18.46
CA LEU A 368 -18.74 -14.98 -19.83
C LEU A 368 -20.09 -15.21 -20.48
N SER A 369 -21.03 -15.87 -19.80
CA SER A 369 -22.36 -16.10 -20.35
C SER A 369 -23.28 -14.89 -20.15
N GLY A 370 -23.33 -14.34 -18.95
CA GLY A 370 -24.25 -13.26 -18.60
C GLY A 370 -23.95 -11.95 -19.32
N GLU A 371 -22.67 -11.51 -19.32
CA GLU A 371 -22.29 -10.20 -19.87
C GLU A 371 -21.74 -10.31 -21.30
N LEU A 372 -20.81 -11.24 -21.57
CA LEU A 372 -20.19 -11.38 -22.89
C LEU A 372 -21.00 -12.23 -23.86
N LYS A 373 -22.09 -12.88 -23.38
CA LYS A 373 -23.01 -13.65 -24.19
C LYS A 373 -22.39 -14.86 -24.90
N PHE A 374 -21.41 -15.51 -24.25
CA PHE A 374 -20.92 -16.80 -24.72
C PHE A 374 -22.02 -17.87 -24.55
N PRO A 375 -22.31 -18.70 -25.58
CA PRO A 375 -23.17 -19.83 -25.45
C PRO A 375 -22.69 -20.85 -24.41
N ALA A 376 -23.61 -21.54 -23.75
CA ALA A 376 -23.24 -22.55 -22.74
C ALA A 376 -22.37 -23.68 -23.32
N ALA A 377 -22.59 -24.05 -24.60
CA ALA A 377 -21.80 -25.04 -25.31
C ALA A 377 -20.33 -24.62 -25.46
N ASP A 378 -20.10 -23.33 -25.76
CA ASP A 378 -18.74 -22.79 -25.90
C ASP A 378 -18.02 -22.78 -24.53
N LEU A 379 -18.72 -22.39 -23.45
CA LEU A 379 -18.16 -22.45 -22.10
C LEU A 379 -17.79 -23.89 -21.70
N ALA A 380 -18.62 -24.88 -22.02
CA ALA A 380 -18.32 -26.28 -21.75
C ALA A 380 -17.10 -26.75 -22.53
N THR A 381 -16.93 -26.29 -23.76
CA THR A 381 -15.74 -26.56 -24.58
C THR A 381 -14.50 -25.94 -23.98
N LEU A 382 -14.53 -24.65 -23.64
CA LEU A 382 -13.42 -23.94 -23.03
C LEU A 382 -13.00 -24.58 -21.67
N ALA A 383 -13.98 -25.00 -20.87
CA ALA A 383 -13.72 -25.70 -19.60
C ALA A 383 -13.07 -27.07 -19.83
N THR A 384 -13.56 -27.83 -20.84
CA THR A 384 -12.97 -29.15 -21.19
C THR A 384 -11.53 -29.00 -21.67
N MET A 385 -11.23 -27.94 -22.39
CA MET A 385 -9.88 -27.61 -22.86
C MET A 385 -8.98 -27.02 -21.74
N GLY A 386 -9.55 -26.72 -20.57
CA GLY A 386 -8.81 -26.11 -19.45
C GLY A 386 -8.47 -24.64 -19.68
N VAL A 387 -9.18 -23.97 -20.57
CA VAL A 387 -9.00 -22.52 -20.86
C VAL A 387 -9.67 -21.65 -19.80
N ILE A 388 -10.76 -22.14 -19.20
CA ILE A 388 -11.49 -21.48 -18.10
C ILE A 388 -11.62 -22.40 -16.89
#